data_d13cfd4d9f86eb32de4d7210b9e70af5
#
_entry.id   d13cfd4d9f86eb32de4d7210b9e70af5
#
_cell.length_a   1.000
_cell.length_b   1.000
_cell.length_c   1.000
_cell.angle_alpha   90.00
_cell.angle_beta   90.00
_cell.angle_gamma   90.00
#
_symmetry.space_group_name_H-M   'P 1'
#
loop_
_entity.id
_entity.type
_entity.pdbx_description
1 polymer ?
#
loop_
_entity_poly.entity_id
_entity_poly.type
_entity_poly.pdbx_seq_one_letter_code
_entity_poly.pdbx_strand_id
1 'polypeptide(L)'
;MSRENGAALDFTINIDATADLDLDTHHAEALITVQSSPGGTSAPAGRIAEVLIMDRSLSMKGQRKINEARRAARAAIDALPEGALLAIIAGNERAVCVFPPVQGLARIDAEVREAAKHAVSGLMPEGGTKIGQWLAEASGLFLADPTAATVRHVVLYTDGKNEHESAAELGSTLDACADQFICDVRGLGDDWDHVQLRHIAGKLHGDAEAVLRIEDLAGDFTRLMRRVQLIAVPRTYLRLAPNDAFRITAVTQAYPVEVDMTQHQRPGGGTVIDVPLGSWEERETRRYQVSLRFDPAAVPTGEKLRAVRVDLLAEVANGTRVPCANAPVTVFRHATPGDPTTIPESITQVHDQREIGLAIRACVDAWLNGRNADADAELDVALRLARKSRDPRLPLLEDIAESGPDGKVRVRGALTPGEMKKLGLDSFKTALPSSHRPPARPEDQPAGQPPDDVDKAGERAAGPAMPMAAGQACGICGEQNEPGSAHCVECGNRLRGRGVA
;
A
#
# COMPACT_ATOMS: atom_id res chain seq x y z
N MET A 1 6.96 0.62 -36.28
CA MET A 1 8.03 0.90 -35.31
C MET A 1 7.78 0.00 -34.11
N SER A 2 8.71 -0.90 -33.89
CA SER A 2 8.57 -2.12 -33.08
C SER A 2 8.35 -1.81 -31.60
N ARG A 3 7.33 -2.45 -30.98
CA ARG A 3 7.08 -2.51 -29.54
C ARG A 3 8.07 -3.47 -28.87
N GLU A 4 9.35 -3.12 -28.81
CA GLU A 4 10.40 -3.97 -28.22
C GLU A 4 10.83 -3.59 -26.80
N ASN A 5 10.08 -2.71 -26.11
CA ASN A 5 10.32 -2.40 -24.70
C ASN A 5 9.04 -2.59 -23.89
N GLY A 6 8.45 -3.79 -23.92
CA GLY A 6 7.27 -4.12 -23.13
C GLY A 6 7.60 -4.14 -21.64
N ALA A 7 7.04 -3.23 -20.86
CA ALA A 7 6.94 -3.41 -19.40
C ALA A 7 6.14 -4.69 -19.12
N ALA A 8 6.47 -5.39 -18.02
CA ALA A 8 5.78 -6.61 -17.61
C ALA A 8 4.29 -6.38 -17.33
N LEU A 9 3.90 -5.12 -17.08
CA LEU A 9 2.54 -4.69 -16.78
C LEU A 9 2.11 -3.58 -17.73
N ASP A 10 0.84 -3.55 -18.05
CA ASP A 10 0.16 -2.40 -18.61
C ASP A 10 -0.39 -1.53 -17.48
N PHE A 11 -0.28 -0.22 -17.64
CA PHE A 11 -0.75 0.74 -16.64
C PHE A 11 -1.78 1.70 -17.24
N THR A 12 -2.78 2.04 -16.43
CA THR A 12 -3.74 3.11 -16.72
C THR A 12 -3.68 4.18 -15.65
N ILE A 13 -3.89 5.44 -16.05
CA ILE A 13 -3.99 6.59 -15.15
C ILE A 13 -5.35 7.25 -15.36
N ASN A 14 -6.12 7.37 -14.28
CA ASN A 14 -7.33 8.17 -14.23
C ASN A 14 -7.12 9.32 -13.24
N ILE A 15 -7.65 10.50 -13.56
CA ILE A 15 -7.49 11.70 -12.74
C ILE A 15 -8.85 12.31 -12.44
N ASP A 16 -9.15 12.44 -11.16
CA ASP A 16 -10.20 13.31 -10.64
C ASP A 16 -9.52 14.58 -10.10
N ALA A 17 -10.00 15.75 -10.46
CA ALA A 17 -9.41 17.00 -10.01
C ALA A 17 -10.49 17.99 -9.58
N THR A 18 -10.14 18.92 -8.70
CA THR A 18 -10.89 20.14 -8.45
C THR A 18 -10.81 20.98 -9.73
N ALA A 19 -11.61 20.59 -10.73
CA ALA A 19 -11.46 21.09 -12.09
C ALA A 19 -12.08 22.49 -12.26
N ASP A 20 -13.20 22.74 -11.56
CA ASP A 20 -13.91 24.01 -11.62
C ASP A 20 -13.51 24.88 -10.43
N LEU A 21 -12.80 25.97 -10.71
CA LEU A 21 -12.21 26.87 -9.70
C LEU A 21 -12.95 28.21 -9.72
N ASP A 22 -13.37 28.68 -8.55
CA ASP A 22 -13.87 30.04 -8.41
C ASP A 22 -12.75 31.10 -8.57
N LEU A 23 -13.11 32.38 -8.61
CA LEU A 23 -12.19 33.47 -8.85
C LEU A 23 -11.20 33.70 -7.70
N ASP A 24 -11.57 33.39 -6.47
CA ASP A 24 -10.79 33.66 -5.26
C ASP A 24 -9.96 32.46 -4.82
N THR A 25 -10.20 31.27 -5.43
CA THR A 25 -9.45 30.06 -5.16
C THR A 25 -8.00 30.19 -5.66
N HIS A 26 -7.05 29.80 -4.84
CA HIS A 26 -5.61 29.76 -5.14
C HIS A 26 -4.98 28.38 -4.87
N HIS A 27 -5.82 27.38 -4.65
CA HIS A 27 -5.42 25.98 -4.47
C HIS A 27 -6.32 25.05 -5.29
N ALA A 28 -5.79 23.93 -5.69
CA ALA A 28 -6.52 22.85 -6.34
C ALA A 28 -5.95 21.52 -5.89
N GLU A 29 -6.75 20.47 -6.01
CA GLU A 29 -6.34 19.10 -5.69
C GLU A 29 -6.62 18.18 -6.87
N ALA A 30 -5.75 17.19 -7.04
CA ALA A 30 -5.96 16.11 -7.99
C ALA A 30 -5.74 14.77 -7.30
N LEU A 31 -6.62 13.82 -7.59
CA LEU A 31 -6.51 12.42 -7.18
C LEU A 31 -6.15 11.59 -8.41
N ILE A 32 -4.94 11.08 -8.43
CA ILE A 32 -4.38 10.27 -9.51
C ILE A 32 -4.58 8.81 -9.12
N THR A 33 -5.42 8.10 -9.87
CA THR A 33 -5.62 6.66 -9.71
C THR A 33 -4.79 5.94 -10.76
N VAL A 34 -3.83 5.12 -10.30
CA VAL A 34 -3.01 4.25 -11.15
C VAL A 34 -3.46 2.81 -10.96
N GLN A 35 -3.67 2.10 -12.06
CA GLN A 35 -4.03 0.69 -12.05
C GLN A 35 -3.08 -0.09 -12.94
N SER A 36 -2.63 -1.26 -12.46
CA SER A 36 -1.86 -2.21 -13.24
C SER A 36 -2.73 -3.36 -13.73
N SER A 37 -2.43 -3.85 -14.91
CA SER A 37 -3.02 -5.06 -15.48
C SER A 37 -1.92 -5.94 -16.11
N PRO A 38 -2.17 -7.25 -16.29
CA PRO A 38 -1.19 -8.12 -16.95
C PRO A 38 -0.80 -7.58 -18.32
N GLY A 39 0.49 -7.38 -18.55
CA GLY A 39 1.02 -6.99 -19.86
C GLY A 39 1.07 -8.18 -20.82
N GLY A 40 1.08 -7.88 -22.13
CA GLY A 40 1.12 -8.92 -23.18
C GLY A 40 2.44 -9.72 -23.25
N THR A 41 3.47 -9.32 -22.52
CA THR A 41 4.75 -10.04 -22.41
C THR A 41 4.93 -10.44 -20.96
N SER A 42 4.91 -11.76 -20.69
CA SER A 42 5.32 -12.29 -19.40
C SER A 42 6.78 -11.92 -19.19
N ALA A 43 7.06 -10.96 -18.31
CA ALA A 43 8.43 -10.75 -17.87
C ALA A 43 8.88 -12.03 -17.15
N PRO A 44 10.13 -12.49 -17.36
CA PRO A 44 10.66 -13.55 -16.53
C PRO A 44 10.57 -13.06 -15.09
N ALA A 45 10.02 -13.90 -14.21
CA ALA A 45 9.97 -13.61 -12.78
C ALA A 45 11.35 -13.10 -12.34
N GLY A 46 11.39 -11.83 -11.88
CA GLY A 46 12.65 -11.20 -11.52
C GLY A 46 13.35 -12.02 -10.44
N ARG A 47 14.67 -12.03 -10.43
CA ARG A 47 15.41 -12.64 -9.31
C ARG A 47 15.04 -11.87 -8.04
N ILE A 48 14.55 -12.60 -7.06
CA ILE A 48 14.23 -12.06 -5.73
C ILE A 48 15.49 -12.18 -4.88
N ALA A 49 15.85 -11.08 -4.20
CA ALA A 49 16.79 -11.09 -3.10
C ALA A 49 16.05 -10.71 -1.82
N GLU A 50 16.05 -11.62 -0.88
CA GLU A 50 15.39 -11.50 0.42
C GLU A 50 16.41 -11.36 1.52
N VAL A 51 16.22 -10.36 2.39
CA VAL A 51 16.98 -10.22 3.62
C VAL A 51 16.03 -10.32 4.82
N LEU A 52 16.20 -11.36 5.61
CA LEU A 52 15.45 -11.54 6.86
C LEU A 52 16.20 -10.88 8.00
N ILE A 53 15.65 -9.82 8.59
CA ILE A 53 16.18 -9.18 9.79
C ILE A 53 15.41 -9.69 10.99
N MET A 54 16.13 -10.38 11.87
CA MET A 54 15.58 -10.97 13.08
C MET A 54 16.09 -10.22 14.31
N ASP A 55 15.18 -9.60 15.03
CA ASP A 55 15.49 -9.05 16.35
C ASP A 55 15.90 -10.15 17.32
N ARG A 56 17.07 -9.99 17.93
CA ARG A 56 17.58 -10.85 18.99
C ARG A 56 17.91 -10.07 20.26
N SER A 57 17.31 -8.90 20.45
CA SER A 57 17.43 -8.12 21.68
C SER A 57 16.94 -8.89 22.92
N LEU A 58 17.28 -8.41 24.11
CA LEU A 58 16.90 -9.08 25.35
C LEU A 58 15.38 -9.19 25.56
N SER A 59 14.57 -8.31 24.95
CA SER A 59 13.10 -8.40 24.95
C SER A 59 12.59 -9.71 24.34
N MET A 60 13.34 -10.29 23.39
CA MET A 60 13.05 -11.58 22.77
C MET A 60 13.30 -12.80 23.68
N LYS A 61 13.86 -12.59 24.89
CA LYS A 61 14.19 -13.67 25.85
C LYS A 61 12.94 -14.33 26.46
N GLY A 62 11.74 -13.72 26.34
CA GLY A 62 10.48 -14.32 26.75
C GLY A 62 10.29 -15.70 26.12
N GLN A 63 9.87 -16.71 26.93
CA GLN A 63 9.96 -18.17 26.67
C GLN A 63 9.49 -18.68 25.30
N ARG A 64 8.72 -17.90 24.55
CA ARG A 64 8.20 -18.28 23.23
C ARG A 64 8.70 -17.38 22.09
N LYS A 65 9.00 -16.09 22.33
CA LYS A 65 9.25 -15.10 21.28
C LYS A 65 10.36 -15.53 20.32
N ILE A 66 11.56 -15.80 20.82
CA ILE A 66 12.69 -16.19 19.95
C ILE A 66 12.46 -17.53 19.24
N ASN A 67 11.78 -18.49 19.91
CA ASN A 67 11.52 -19.79 19.30
C ASN A 67 10.49 -19.68 18.16
N GLU A 68 9.45 -18.89 18.32
CA GLU A 68 8.47 -18.64 17.28
C GLU A 68 9.05 -17.80 16.14
N ALA A 69 9.90 -16.80 16.45
CA ALA A 69 10.65 -16.06 15.44
C ALA A 69 11.55 -16.99 14.60
N ARG A 70 12.25 -17.94 15.24
CA ARG A 70 13.02 -18.99 14.54
C ARG A 70 12.13 -19.87 13.68
N ARG A 71 10.97 -20.31 14.22
CA ARG A 71 10.01 -21.15 13.47
C ARG A 71 9.48 -20.39 12.24
N ALA A 72 9.14 -19.13 12.43
CA ALA A 72 8.64 -18.27 11.35
C ALA A 72 9.69 -18.01 10.27
N ALA A 73 10.93 -17.71 10.67
CA ALA A 73 12.03 -17.54 9.72
C ALA A 73 12.30 -18.83 8.92
N ARG A 74 12.22 -20.00 9.55
CA ARG A 74 12.31 -21.28 8.84
C ARG A 74 11.19 -21.46 7.83
N ALA A 75 9.94 -21.10 8.19
CA ALA A 75 8.81 -21.14 7.26
C ALA A 75 8.99 -20.16 6.08
N ALA A 76 9.54 -18.97 6.34
CA ALA A 76 9.89 -18.01 5.27
C ALA A 76 10.95 -18.58 4.33
N ILE A 77 12.03 -19.18 4.87
CA ILE A 77 13.08 -19.81 4.08
C ILE A 77 12.50 -20.93 3.22
N ASP A 78 11.56 -21.73 3.74
CA ASP A 78 10.88 -22.78 2.98
C ASP A 78 9.98 -22.23 1.86
N ALA A 79 9.39 -21.05 2.05
CA ALA A 79 8.51 -20.42 1.07
C ALA A 79 9.26 -19.71 -0.07
N LEU A 80 10.57 -19.46 0.06
CA LEU A 80 11.37 -18.85 -1.00
C LEU A 80 11.50 -19.78 -2.22
N PRO A 81 11.37 -19.25 -3.45
CA PRO A 81 11.53 -20.07 -4.65
C PRO A 81 12.99 -20.49 -4.84
N GLU A 82 13.17 -21.59 -5.56
CA GLU A 82 14.49 -22.07 -6.01
C GLU A 82 15.19 -20.96 -6.81
N GLY A 83 16.47 -20.73 -6.54
CA GLY A 83 17.27 -19.71 -7.20
C GLY A 83 17.09 -18.28 -6.67
N ALA A 84 16.20 -18.02 -5.72
CA ALA A 84 16.16 -16.76 -4.99
C ALA A 84 17.46 -16.54 -4.21
N LEU A 85 17.78 -15.30 -3.90
CA LEU A 85 18.94 -14.94 -3.09
C LEU A 85 18.49 -14.66 -1.66
N LEU A 86 19.24 -15.11 -0.66
CA LEU A 86 18.92 -14.98 0.74
C LEU A 86 20.10 -14.49 1.57
N ALA A 87 19.84 -13.58 2.50
CA ALA A 87 20.68 -13.34 3.67
C ALA A 87 19.82 -13.24 4.94
N ILE A 88 20.44 -13.49 6.09
CA ILE A 88 19.80 -13.39 7.40
C ILE A 88 20.69 -12.53 8.31
N ILE A 89 20.10 -11.47 8.82
CA ILE A 89 20.72 -10.55 9.77
C ILE A 89 20.15 -10.80 11.15
N ALA A 90 21.02 -11.02 12.12
CA ALA A 90 20.67 -11.02 13.53
C ALA A 90 20.94 -9.62 14.10
N GLY A 91 19.88 -8.95 14.55
CA GLY A 91 19.90 -7.57 15.01
C GLY A 91 19.80 -7.46 16.53
N ASN A 92 20.70 -6.70 17.13
CA ASN A 92 20.60 -6.13 18.46
C ASN A 92 21.16 -4.69 18.42
N GLU A 93 22.00 -4.25 19.34
CA GLU A 93 22.77 -2.99 19.21
C GLU A 93 23.72 -3.03 18.00
N ARG A 94 23.97 -4.22 17.45
CA ARG A 94 24.77 -4.46 16.25
C ARG A 94 23.97 -5.26 15.24
N ALA A 95 24.31 -5.12 13.98
CA ALA A 95 23.81 -5.99 12.92
C ALA A 95 24.90 -7.02 12.56
N VAL A 96 24.54 -8.30 12.53
CA VAL A 96 25.46 -9.36 12.13
C VAL A 96 24.77 -10.22 11.07
N CYS A 97 25.36 -10.29 9.88
CA CYS A 97 24.94 -11.26 8.89
C CYS A 97 25.32 -12.66 9.38
N VAL A 98 24.33 -13.46 9.79
CA VAL A 98 24.54 -14.83 10.29
C VAL A 98 24.43 -15.88 9.19
N PHE A 99 23.89 -15.49 8.05
CA PHE A 99 23.83 -16.30 6.87
C PHE A 99 23.78 -15.41 5.60
N PRO A 100 24.56 -15.72 4.55
CA PRO A 100 25.60 -16.75 4.49
C PRO A 100 26.80 -16.42 5.38
N PRO A 101 27.68 -17.40 5.68
CA PRO A 101 28.87 -17.16 6.50
C PRO A 101 29.95 -16.30 5.79
N VAL A 102 29.81 -16.11 4.49
CA VAL A 102 30.62 -15.21 3.66
C VAL A 102 29.75 -14.01 3.28
N GLN A 103 30.33 -12.81 3.27
CA GLN A 103 29.62 -11.59 2.93
C GLN A 103 28.94 -11.68 1.56
N GLY A 104 27.66 -11.34 1.48
CA GLY A 104 26.84 -11.35 0.26
C GLY A 104 25.52 -12.07 0.45
N LEU A 105 24.95 -12.52 -0.66
CA LEU A 105 23.67 -13.22 -0.73
C LEU A 105 23.88 -14.64 -1.24
N ALA A 106 23.29 -15.65 -0.60
CA ALA A 106 23.35 -17.05 -1.03
C ALA A 106 22.18 -17.40 -1.96
N ARG A 107 22.44 -18.12 -3.04
CA ARG A 107 21.39 -18.62 -3.94
C ARG A 107 20.69 -19.82 -3.31
N ILE A 108 19.38 -19.77 -3.15
CA ILE A 108 18.57 -20.84 -2.58
C ILE A 108 18.61 -22.09 -3.47
N ASP A 109 19.05 -23.19 -2.88
CA ASP A 109 18.88 -24.57 -3.26
C ASP A 109 18.59 -25.40 -2.01
N ALA A 110 18.49 -26.70 -2.12
CA ALA A 110 18.17 -27.59 -1.00
C ALA A 110 19.22 -27.53 0.13
N GLU A 111 20.51 -27.47 -0.19
CA GLU A 111 21.61 -27.43 0.79
C GLU A 111 21.67 -26.06 1.48
N VAL A 112 21.60 -24.98 0.72
CA VAL A 112 21.57 -23.60 1.22
C VAL A 112 20.37 -23.36 2.13
N ARG A 113 19.20 -23.91 1.79
CA ARG A 113 17.98 -23.84 2.60
C ARG A 113 18.17 -24.46 3.99
N GLU A 114 18.75 -25.65 4.07
CA GLU A 114 19.01 -26.31 5.35
C GLU A 114 20.10 -25.58 6.16
N ALA A 115 21.16 -25.08 5.50
CA ALA A 115 22.18 -24.28 6.15
C ALA A 115 21.63 -22.98 6.74
N ALA A 116 20.75 -22.28 6.00
CA ALA A 116 20.05 -21.08 6.49
C ALA A 116 19.17 -21.37 7.71
N LYS A 117 18.38 -22.45 7.69
CA LYS A 117 17.57 -22.89 8.83
C LYS A 117 18.41 -23.24 10.05
N HIS A 118 19.59 -23.82 9.83
CA HIS A 118 20.54 -24.12 10.92
C HIS A 118 21.06 -22.83 11.55
N ALA A 119 21.45 -21.82 10.76
CA ALA A 119 21.91 -20.53 11.24
C ALA A 119 20.85 -19.82 12.11
N VAL A 120 19.59 -19.82 11.66
CA VAL A 120 18.45 -19.28 12.44
C VAL A 120 18.28 -19.98 13.78
N SER A 121 18.49 -21.31 13.82
CA SER A 121 18.34 -22.10 15.07
C SER A 121 19.34 -21.72 16.14
N GLY A 122 20.50 -21.17 15.78
CA GLY A 122 21.57 -20.73 16.69
C GLY A 122 21.38 -19.34 17.30
N LEU A 123 20.37 -18.55 16.88
CA LEU A 123 20.19 -17.19 17.37
C LEU A 123 19.84 -17.17 18.86
N MET A 124 20.56 -16.39 19.65
CA MET A 124 20.32 -16.23 21.08
C MET A 124 20.03 -14.78 21.43
N PRO A 125 19.02 -14.48 22.30
CA PRO A 125 18.72 -13.13 22.73
C PRO A 125 19.84 -12.50 23.52
N GLU A 126 20.28 -11.30 23.09
CA GLU A 126 21.27 -10.48 23.81
C GLU A 126 21.22 -9.00 23.36
N GLY A 127 21.63 -8.09 24.23
CA GLY A 127 21.79 -6.65 23.92
C GLY A 127 20.46 -5.90 23.75
N GLY A 128 20.54 -4.70 23.25
CA GLY A 128 19.42 -3.80 22.97
C GLY A 128 18.99 -3.79 21.51
N THR A 129 18.31 -2.73 21.08
CA THR A 129 17.71 -2.62 19.72
C THR A 129 18.23 -1.37 19.02
N LYS A 130 18.81 -1.50 17.82
CA LYS A 130 19.28 -0.42 16.95
C LYS A 130 18.94 -0.69 15.49
N ILE A 131 17.69 -0.37 15.11
CA ILE A 131 17.08 -0.78 13.83
C ILE A 131 17.82 -0.18 12.63
N GLY A 132 18.29 1.07 12.72
CA GLY A 132 19.03 1.71 11.62
C GLY A 132 20.28 0.94 11.23
N GLN A 133 21.03 0.37 12.19
CA GLN A 133 22.19 -0.48 11.86
C GLN A 133 21.77 -1.74 11.09
N TRP A 134 20.63 -2.33 11.43
CA TRP A 134 20.14 -3.53 10.74
C TRP A 134 19.80 -3.24 9.28
N LEU A 135 19.14 -2.09 9.05
CA LEU A 135 18.80 -1.64 7.70
C LEU A 135 20.04 -1.23 6.87
N ALA A 136 21.02 -0.59 7.51
CA ALA A 136 22.29 -0.26 6.86
C ALA A 136 23.06 -1.51 6.44
N GLU A 137 23.08 -2.56 7.27
CA GLU A 137 23.69 -3.85 6.93
C GLU A 137 22.97 -4.51 5.73
N ALA A 138 21.63 -4.52 5.72
CA ALA A 138 20.86 -5.03 4.60
C ALA A 138 21.16 -4.25 3.30
N SER A 139 21.26 -2.93 3.37
CA SER A 139 21.69 -2.09 2.25
C SER A 139 23.09 -2.48 1.75
N GLY A 140 24.04 -2.70 2.66
CA GLY A 140 25.39 -3.12 2.33
C GLY A 140 25.43 -4.45 1.56
N LEU A 141 24.60 -5.44 1.97
CA LEU A 141 24.48 -6.73 1.28
C LEU A 141 23.95 -6.59 -0.16
N PHE A 142 22.95 -5.74 -0.38
CA PHE A 142 22.42 -5.48 -1.72
C PHE A 142 23.37 -4.70 -2.62
N LEU A 143 24.19 -3.80 -2.04
CA LEU A 143 25.17 -3.02 -2.79
C LEU A 143 26.40 -3.86 -3.18
N ALA A 144 26.73 -4.87 -2.40
CA ALA A 144 27.82 -5.79 -2.70
C ALA A 144 27.58 -6.61 -3.98
N ASP A 145 26.29 -6.87 -4.31
CA ASP A 145 25.91 -7.55 -5.56
C ASP A 145 24.74 -6.80 -6.26
N PRO A 146 25.01 -5.65 -6.91
CA PRO A 146 23.98 -4.81 -7.50
C PRO A 146 23.26 -5.45 -8.69
N THR A 147 23.83 -6.49 -9.30
CA THR A 147 23.28 -7.13 -10.51
C THR A 147 22.48 -8.39 -10.20
N ALA A 148 22.53 -8.89 -8.96
CA ALA A 148 22.02 -10.21 -8.60
C ALA A 148 20.50 -10.30 -8.57
N ALA A 149 19.79 -9.20 -8.30
CA ALA A 149 18.34 -9.22 -8.13
C ALA A 149 17.64 -7.98 -8.69
N THR A 150 16.48 -8.20 -9.29
CA THR A 150 15.57 -7.12 -9.72
C THR A 150 14.64 -6.71 -8.59
N VAL A 151 14.17 -7.66 -7.76
CA VAL A 151 13.35 -7.39 -6.58
C VAL A 151 14.22 -7.56 -5.33
N ARG A 152 14.42 -6.49 -4.58
CA ARG A 152 15.15 -6.49 -3.31
C ARG A 152 14.15 -6.23 -2.19
N HIS A 153 14.05 -7.18 -1.30
CA HIS A 153 13.07 -7.13 -0.22
C HIS A 153 13.72 -7.42 1.13
N VAL A 154 13.23 -6.74 2.15
CA VAL A 154 13.64 -6.90 3.55
C VAL A 154 12.40 -7.17 4.39
N VAL A 155 12.42 -8.20 5.20
CA VAL A 155 11.44 -8.36 6.28
C VAL A 155 12.13 -8.10 7.60
N LEU A 156 11.59 -7.15 8.36
CA LEU A 156 12.10 -6.80 9.68
C LEU A 156 11.06 -7.19 10.74
N TYR A 157 11.48 -8.02 11.70
CA TYR A 157 10.68 -8.39 12.86
C TYR A 157 11.33 -7.85 14.13
N THR A 158 10.55 -7.15 14.95
CA THR A 158 10.99 -6.64 16.25
C THR A 158 9.87 -6.72 17.26
N ASP A 159 10.22 -7.03 18.51
CA ASP A 159 9.31 -6.96 19.65
C ASP A 159 9.63 -5.78 20.58
N GLY A 160 10.64 -4.98 20.22
CA GLY A 160 11.16 -3.92 21.06
C GLY A 160 11.14 -2.54 20.41
N LYS A 161 11.41 -1.54 21.24
CA LYS A 161 11.61 -0.15 20.83
C LYS A 161 13.05 0.05 20.39
N ASN A 162 13.26 0.91 19.42
CA ASN A 162 14.57 1.32 18.95
C ASN A 162 15.20 2.33 19.94
N GLU A 163 15.80 1.83 21.02
CA GLU A 163 16.26 2.65 22.14
C GLU A 163 17.73 3.10 22.04
N HIS A 164 18.50 2.53 21.10
CA HIS A 164 19.95 2.74 21.03
C HIS A 164 20.37 3.63 19.85
N GLU A 165 19.44 4.35 19.24
CA GLU A 165 19.71 5.40 18.27
C GLU A 165 18.66 6.50 18.34
N SER A 166 19.03 7.70 17.96
CA SER A 166 18.11 8.83 17.86
C SER A 166 17.21 8.74 16.62
N ALA A 167 16.07 9.43 16.63
CA ALA A 167 15.20 9.54 15.46
C ALA A 167 15.91 10.16 14.24
N ALA A 168 16.87 11.07 14.47
CA ALA A 168 17.66 11.71 13.41
C ALA A 168 18.64 10.71 12.76
N GLU A 169 19.31 9.86 13.57
CA GLU A 169 20.19 8.81 13.04
C GLU A 169 19.41 7.79 12.23
N LEU A 170 18.28 7.32 12.75
CA LEU A 170 17.39 6.43 11.99
C LEU A 170 16.92 7.09 10.70
N GLY A 171 16.47 8.35 10.75
CA GLY A 171 16.04 9.12 9.57
C GLY A 171 17.12 9.19 8.50
N SER A 172 18.37 9.50 8.88
CA SER A 172 19.50 9.52 7.96
C SER A 172 19.78 8.17 7.31
N THR A 173 19.65 7.09 8.09
CA THR A 173 19.79 5.72 7.56
C THR A 173 18.66 5.38 6.58
N LEU A 174 17.42 5.73 6.92
CA LEU A 174 16.28 5.51 6.03
C LEU A 174 16.43 6.28 4.71
N ASP A 175 16.90 7.53 4.75
CA ASP A 175 17.17 8.30 3.54
C ASP A 175 18.28 7.67 2.69
N ALA A 176 19.31 7.10 3.30
CA ALA A 176 20.38 6.38 2.60
C ALA A 176 19.89 5.03 2.01
N CYS A 177 18.92 4.37 2.63
CA CYS A 177 18.34 3.11 2.17
C CYS A 177 17.20 3.30 1.16
N ALA A 178 16.66 4.51 1.04
CA ALA A 178 15.51 4.79 0.18
C ALA A 178 15.76 4.34 -1.26
N ASP A 179 14.77 3.69 -1.88
CA ASP A 179 14.79 3.09 -3.23
C ASP A 179 15.82 1.97 -3.46
N GLN A 180 16.52 1.52 -2.43
CA GLN A 180 17.44 0.39 -2.57
C GLN A 180 16.72 -0.95 -2.44
N PHE A 181 15.72 -1.02 -1.55
CA PHE A 181 14.90 -2.19 -1.28
C PHE A 181 13.54 -1.79 -0.71
N ILE A 182 12.62 -2.73 -0.71
CA ILE A 182 11.32 -2.62 -0.02
C ILE A 182 11.50 -3.23 1.36
N CYS A 183 10.94 -2.63 2.42
CA CYS A 183 11.02 -3.17 3.77
C CYS A 183 9.64 -3.32 4.41
N ASP A 184 9.19 -4.55 4.56
CA ASP A 184 8.02 -4.89 5.36
C ASP A 184 8.42 -5.06 6.83
N VAL A 185 7.68 -4.39 7.73
CA VAL A 185 8.02 -4.33 9.15
C VAL A 185 6.90 -4.95 9.98
N ARG A 186 7.26 -5.79 10.94
CA ARG A 186 6.31 -6.48 11.81
C ARG A 186 6.64 -6.25 13.28
N GLY A 187 5.66 -5.70 14.01
CA GLY A 187 5.74 -5.56 15.46
C GLY A 187 5.18 -6.78 16.18
N LEU A 188 5.94 -7.37 17.11
CA LEU A 188 5.59 -8.59 17.84
C LEU A 188 5.17 -8.27 19.28
N GLY A 189 3.97 -8.68 19.67
CA GLY A 189 3.48 -8.46 21.05
C GLY A 189 3.17 -6.98 21.32
N ASP A 190 3.66 -6.44 22.47
CA ASP A 190 3.17 -5.17 23.02
C ASP A 190 4.21 -4.02 23.08
N ASP A 191 5.52 -4.29 22.98
CA ASP A 191 6.56 -3.33 23.37
C ASP A 191 7.12 -2.45 22.24
N TRP A 192 6.80 -2.73 20.99
CA TRP A 192 7.24 -1.98 19.81
C TRP A 192 6.54 -0.61 19.66
N ASP A 193 7.09 0.25 18.80
CA ASP A 193 6.55 1.58 18.51
C ASP A 193 5.87 1.61 17.12
N HIS A 194 4.54 1.80 17.10
CA HIS A 194 3.75 1.78 15.88
C HIS A 194 4.05 2.96 14.94
N VAL A 195 4.37 4.14 15.49
CA VAL A 195 4.71 5.33 14.70
C VAL A 195 6.05 5.10 13.99
N GLN A 196 7.03 4.54 14.72
CA GLN A 196 8.34 4.26 14.16
C GLN A 196 8.28 3.16 13.09
N LEU A 197 7.56 2.05 13.33
CA LEU A 197 7.40 0.99 12.34
C LEU A 197 6.70 1.51 11.07
N ARG A 198 5.65 2.32 11.24
CA ARG A 198 4.97 2.96 10.10
C ARG A 198 5.90 3.88 9.32
N HIS A 199 6.75 4.66 10.02
CA HIS A 199 7.72 5.54 9.39
C HIS A 199 8.76 4.75 8.57
N ILE A 200 9.32 3.67 9.12
CA ILE A 200 10.29 2.80 8.43
C ILE A 200 9.65 2.22 7.14
N ALA A 201 8.49 1.57 7.29
CA ALA A 201 7.78 0.97 6.16
C ALA A 201 7.43 2.02 5.08
N GLY A 202 6.91 3.17 5.48
CA GLY A 202 6.57 4.26 4.56
C GLY A 202 7.76 4.79 3.76
N LYS A 203 8.91 4.97 4.42
CA LYS A 203 10.16 5.43 3.78
C LYS A 203 10.74 4.40 2.82
N LEU A 204 10.55 3.11 3.08
CA LEU A 204 11.11 2.01 2.31
C LEU A 204 10.06 1.25 1.46
N HIS A 205 8.93 1.91 1.16
CA HIS A 205 7.86 1.42 0.27
C HIS A 205 7.24 0.06 0.66
N GLY A 206 7.36 -0.34 1.93
CA GLY A 206 6.78 -1.55 2.47
C GLY A 206 5.53 -1.28 3.32
N ASP A 207 5.12 -2.31 4.05
CA ASP A 207 3.97 -2.28 4.95
C ASP A 207 4.37 -2.53 6.40
N ALA A 208 3.61 -1.94 7.34
CA ALA A 208 3.80 -2.13 8.77
C ALA A 208 2.57 -2.81 9.36
N GLU A 209 2.75 -3.97 9.98
CA GLU A 209 1.69 -4.71 10.63
C GLU A 209 2.07 -5.20 12.03
N ALA A 210 1.08 -5.46 12.85
CA ALA A 210 1.23 -6.07 14.17
C ALA A 210 0.91 -7.56 14.11
N VAL A 211 1.77 -8.37 14.68
CA VAL A 211 1.53 -9.79 14.94
C VAL A 211 1.29 -9.97 16.44
N LEU A 212 0.02 -9.92 16.84
CA LEU A 212 -0.37 -9.95 18.25
C LEU A 212 -0.20 -11.35 18.85
N ARG A 213 -0.54 -12.37 18.07
CA ARG A 213 -0.35 -13.77 18.49
C ARG A 213 0.89 -14.32 17.80
N ILE A 214 1.85 -14.70 18.59
CA ILE A 214 3.14 -15.15 18.08
C ILE A 214 3.03 -16.44 17.23
N GLU A 215 1.97 -17.22 17.42
CA GLU A 215 1.67 -18.41 16.64
C GLU A 215 1.33 -18.07 15.16
N ASP A 216 0.82 -16.87 14.90
CA ASP A 216 0.44 -16.43 13.56
C ASP A 216 1.65 -16.01 12.71
N LEU A 217 2.81 -15.85 13.32
CA LEU A 217 4.02 -15.31 12.71
C LEU A 217 4.48 -16.13 11.48
N ALA A 218 4.45 -17.45 11.56
CA ALA A 218 4.84 -18.31 10.44
C ALA A 218 3.89 -18.18 9.22
N GLY A 219 2.60 -17.99 9.50
CA GLY A 219 1.60 -17.74 8.45
C GLY A 219 1.80 -16.38 7.80
N ASP A 220 2.12 -15.34 8.60
CA ASP A 220 2.41 -14.01 8.09
C ASP A 220 3.62 -14.01 7.16
N PHE A 221 4.72 -14.65 7.57
CA PHE A 221 5.91 -14.81 6.72
C PHE A 221 5.61 -15.49 5.39
N THR A 222 4.83 -16.57 5.42
CA THR A 222 4.47 -17.29 4.20
C THR A 222 3.66 -16.41 3.24
N ARG A 223 2.74 -15.60 3.76
CA ARG A 223 1.98 -14.62 2.95
C ARG A 223 2.90 -13.56 2.34
N LEU A 224 3.84 -13.00 3.14
CA LEU A 224 4.81 -12.03 2.65
C LEU A 224 5.65 -12.59 1.50
N MET A 225 6.22 -13.78 1.68
CA MET A 225 7.05 -14.40 0.64
C MET A 225 6.28 -14.66 -0.65
N ARG A 226 5.00 -15.04 -0.56
CA ARG A 226 4.14 -15.19 -1.74
C ARG A 226 3.89 -13.84 -2.41
N ARG A 227 3.62 -12.79 -1.62
CA ARG A 227 3.39 -11.44 -2.16
C ARG A 227 4.61 -10.91 -2.90
N VAL A 228 5.82 -11.06 -2.36
CA VAL A 228 7.07 -10.65 -3.01
C VAL A 228 7.27 -11.33 -4.37
N GLN A 229 6.82 -12.59 -4.50
CA GLN A 229 6.87 -13.34 -5.78
C GLN A 229 5.93 -12.79 -6.85
N LEU A 230 4.89 -12.03 -6.45
CA LEU A 230 3.93 -11.40 -7.37
C LEU A 230 4.41 -10.04 -7.91
N ILE A 231 5.52 -9.51 -7.41
CA ILE A 231 6.09 -8.24 -7.88
C ILE A 231 6.55 -8.40 -9.33
N ALA A 232 5.86 -7.71 -10.23
CA ALA A 232 6.15 -7.75 -11.66
C ALA A 232 7.00 -6.56 -12.13
N VAL A 233 6.85 -5.38 -11.50
CA VAL A 233 7.66 -4.18 -11.77
C VAL A 233 8.29 -3.71 -10.45
N PRO A 234 9.62 -3.80 -10.31
CA PRO A 234 10.27 -3.53 -9.01
C PRO A 234 10.34 -2.05 -8.64
N ARG A 235 10.41 -1.14 -9.62
CA ARG A 235 10.52 0.30 -9.36
C ARG A 235 9.74 1.13 -10.35
N THR A 236 8.91 2.02 -9.82
CA THR A 236 8.17 2.99 -10.61
C THR A 236 8.26 4.39 -10.01
N TYR A 237 8.00 5.38 -10.83
CA TYR A 237 8.05 6.79 -10.44
C TYR A 237 6.86 7.53 -11.03
N LEU A 238 6.24 8.38 -10.24
CA LEU A 238 5.26 9.34 -10.72
C LEU A 238 5.99 10.65 -11.01
N ARG A 239 6.12 10.97 -12.30
CA ARG A 239 6.68 12.23 -12.74
C ARG A 239 5.59 13.26 -12.86
N LEU A 240 5.75 14.38 -12.16
CA LEU A 240 4.83 15.48 -12.12
C LEU A 240 5.52 16.72 -12.70
N ALA A 241 5.00 17.22 -13.82
CA ALA A 241 5.50 18.42 -14.49
C ALA A 241 4.43 19.54 -14.42
N PRO A 242 4.46 20.38 -13.38
CA PRO A 242 3.52 21.48 -13.25
C PRO A 242 3.76 22.54 -14.33
N ASN A 243 2.69 23.20 -14.74
CA ASN A 243 2.76 24.45 -15.51
C ASN A 243 3.35 25.58 -14.63
N ASP A 244 3.98 26.57 -15.22
CA ASP A 244 4.68 27.66 -14.50
C ASP A 244 3.79 28.42 -13.51
N ALA A 245 2.46 28.46 -13.75
CA ALA A 245 1.49 29.07 -12.85
C ALA A 245 1.23 28.25 -11.58
N PHE A 246 1.61 26.94 -11.55
CA PHE A 246 1.27 26.03 -10.48
C PHE A 246 2.51 25.54 -9.73
N ARG A 247 2.34 25.30 -8.43
CA ARG A 247 3.33 24.66 -7.56
C ARG A 247 2.72 23.49 -6.84
N ILE A 248 3.42 22.35 -6.82
CA ILE A 248 3.04 21.18 -6.04
C ILE A 248 3.45 21.46 -4.59
N THR A 249 2.51 21.39 -3.66
CA THR A 249 2.72 21.63 -2.22
C THR A 249 2.78 20.35 -1.41
N ALA A 250 2.03 19.32 -1.83
CA ALA A 250 2.05 18.01 -1.19
C ALA A 250 1.76 16.91 -2.19
N VAL A 251 2.31 15.73 -1.93
CA VAL A 251 1.97 14.47 -2.60
C VAL A 251 1.75 13.43 -1.52
N THR A 252 0.56 12.81 -1.51
CA THR A 252 0.20 11.80 -0.53
C THR A 252 -0.32 10.55 -1.24
N GLN A 253 0.20 9.38 -0.94
CA GLN A 253 -0.49 8.15 -1.31
C GLN A 253 -1.75 8.05 -0.45
N ALA A 254 -2.91 8.02 -1.09
CA ALA A 254 -4.20 7.99 -0.42
C ALA A 254 -4.80 6.57 -0.33
N TYR A 255 -4.33 5.63 -1.16
CA TYR A 255 -4.75 4.23 -1.17
C TYR A 255 -3.60 3.33 -1.66
N PRO A 256 -3.38 2.13 -1.11
CA PRO A 256 -4.15 1.42 -0.07
C PRO A 256 -3.87 1.89 1.36
N VAL A 257 -2.80 2.63 1.55
CA VAL A 257 -2.35 3.13 2.85
C VAL A 257 -1.99 4.60 2.70
N GLU A 258 -2.41 5.44 3.64
CA GLU A 258 -2.03 6.85 3.67
C GLU A 258 -0.54 7.00 3.98
N VAL A 259 0.22 7.61 3.05
CA VAL A 259 1.65 7.92 3.20
C VAL A 259 1.94 9.31 2.68
N ASP A 260 2.52 10.18 3.48
CA ASP A 260 3.07 11.46 3.00
C ASP A 260 4.33 11.19 2.18
N MET A 261 4.26 11.47 0.88
CA MET A 261 5.36 11.31 -0.07
C MET A 261 6.05 12.63 -0.41
N THR A 262 5.65 13.73 0.24
CA THR A 262 6.19 15.07 -0.05
C THR A 262 7.70 15.12 0.15
N GLN A 263 8.21 14.43 1.17
CA GLN A 263 9.65 14.35 1.46
C GLN A 263 10.41 13.32 0.58
N HIS A 264 9.70 12.52 -0.23
CA HIS A 264 10.29 11.55 -1.15
C HIS A 264 10.52 12.13 -2.55
N GLN A 265 10.08 13.36 -2.79
CA GLN A 265 10.24 14.04 -4.08
C GLN A 265 11.70 14.20 -4.47
N ARG A 266 12.00 13.95 -5.72
CA ARG A 266 13.34 14.10 -6.32
C ARG A 266 13.28 15.09 -7.47
N PRO A 267 14.33 15.89 -7.68
CA PRO A 267 14.40 16.77 -8.85
C PRO A 267 14.34 15.96 -10.15
N GLY A 268 13.38 16.29 -11.02
CA GLY A 268 13.25 15.72 -12.38
C GLY A 268 13.79 16.65 -13.47
N GLY A 269 14.33 17.82 -13.07
CA GLY A 269 14.79 18.90 -13.95
C GLY A 269 13.82 20.09 -13.99
N GLY A 270 14.32 21.30 -13.69
CA GLY A 270 13.47 22.50 -13.58
C GLY A 270 12.43 22.39 -12.48
N THR A 271 11.16 22.60 -12.81
CA THR A 271 10.01 22.46 -11.89
C THR A 271 9.47 21.03 -11.80
N VAL A 272 9.99 20.10 -12.60
CA VAL A 272 9.56 18.70 -12.65
C VAL A 272 10.03 17.95 -11.40
N ILE A 273 9.16 17.15 -10.81
CA ILE A 273 9.49 16.27 -9.69
C ILE A 273 9.18 14.81 -10.04
N ASP A 274 10.05 13.91 -9.59
CA ASP A 274 9.84 12.47 -9.62
C ASP A 274 9.54 11.98 -8.20
N VAL A 275 8.42 11.27 -8.03
CA VAL A 275 8.03 10.67 -6.75
C VAL A 275 8.17 9.15 -6.89
N PRO A 276 9.08 8.50 -6.14
CA PRO A 276 9.20 7.06 -6.15
C PRO A 276 7.93 6.40 -5.61
N LEU A 277 7.41 5.40 -6.30
CA LEU A 277 6.18 4.68 -5.92
C LEU A 277 6.45 3.24 -5.42
N GLY A 278 7.71 2.77 -5.52
CA GLY A 278 8.08 1.40 -5.20
C GLY A 278 7.68 0.41 -6.29
N SER A 279 7.45 -0.84 -5.88
CA SER A 279 7.12 -1.97 -6.75
C SER A 279 5.63 -2.08 -7.04
N TRP A 280 5.29 -2.81 -8.11
CA TRP A 280 3.90 -3.10 -8.50
C TRP A 280 3.69 -4.58 -8.77
N GLU A 281 2.53 -5.06 -8.31
CA GLU A 281 1.97 -6.37 -8.62
C GLU A 281 0.97 -6.28 -9.78
N GLU A 282 0.56 -7.42 -10.34
CA GLU A 282 -0.55 -7.46 -11.28
C GLU A 282 -1.87 -7.11 -10.58
N ARG A 283 -2.75 -6.40 -11.31
CA ARG A 283 -4.09 -6.02 -10.84
C ARG A 283 -4.08 -5.21 -9.55
N GLU A 284 -3.08 -4.39 -9.38
CA GLU A 284 -2.96 -3.47 -8.26
C GLU A 284 -3.55 -2.11 -8.61
N THR A 285 -4.17 -1.47 -7.61
CA THR A 285 -4.65 -0.09 -7.71
C THR A 285 -4.01 0.73 -6.61
N ARG A 286 -3.50 1.91 -6.95
CA ARG A 286 -3.05 2.90 -5.96
C ARG A 286 -3.59 4.28 -6.32
N ARG A 287 -3.83 5.11 -5.29
CA ARG A 287 -4.31 6.48 -5.46
C ARG A 287 -3.33 7.46 -4.82
N TYR A 288 -3.06 8.54 -5.53
CA TYR A 288 -2.14 9.60 -5.08
C TYR A 288 -2.85 10.93 -5.15
N GLN A 289 -2.96 11.62 -4.01
CA GLN A 289 -3.46 12.98 -3.94
C GLN A 289 -2.30 13.96 -4.14
N VAL A 290 -2.48 14.91 -5.05
CA VAL A 290 -1.54 15.99 -5.34
C VAL A 290 -2.21 17.31 -5.01
N SER A 291 -1.64 18.06 -4.08
CA SER A 291 -2.10 19.39 -3.72
C SER A 291 -1.31 20.44 -4.51
N LEU A 292 -2.04 21.36 -5.11
CA LEU A 292 -1.51 22.40 -5.97
C LEU A 292 -1.82 23.79 -5.39
N ARG A 293 -0.86 24.70 -5.50
CA ARG A 293 -1.07 26.12 -5.24
C ARG A 293 -0.76 26.91 -6.51
N PHE A 294 -1.50 27.96 -6.77
CA PHE A 294 -1.29 28.86 -7.91
C PHE A 294 -1.60 30.31 -7.57
N ASP A 295 -1.04 31.21 -8.37
CA ASP A 295 -1.43 32.62 -8.35
C ASP A 295 -2.67 32.80 -9.24
N PRO A 296 -3.80 33.25 -8.69
CA PRO A 296 -5.00 33.49 -9.48
C PRO A 296 -4.79 34.41 -10.69
N ALA A 297 -3.89 35.39 -10.58
CA ALA A 297 -3.58 36.31 -11.67
C ALA A 297 -2.85 35.63 -12.87
N ALA A 298 -2.17 34.52 -12.61
CA ALA A 298 -1.43 33.76 -13.62
C ALA A 298 -2.28 32.70 -14.34
N VAL A 299 -3.50 32.39 -13.84
CA VAL A 299 -4.41 31.40 -14.43
C VAL A 299 -5.54 32.12 -15.17
N PRO A 300 -5.66 31.95 -16.51
CA PRO A 300 -6.73 32.59 -17.29
C PRO A 300 -8.09 32.08 -16.84
N THR A 301 -9.11 32.96 -16.98
CA THR A 301 -10.50 32.62 -16.75
C THR A 301 -11.22 32.21 -18.03
N GLY A 302 -12.21 31.32 -17.92
CA GLY A 302 -13.04 30.88 -19.07
C GLY A 302 -12.37 29.88 -20.01
N GLU A 303 -11.16 29.41 -19.68
CA GLU A 303 -10.39 28.48 -20.50
C GLU A 303 -9.94 27.26 -19.66
N LYS A 304 -9.85 26.08 -20.31
CA LYS A 304 -9.22 24.90 -19.70
C LYS A 304 -7.71 25.02 -19.80
N LEU A 305 -7.03 24.91 -18.66
CA LEU A 305 -5.59 24.93 -18.56
C LEU A 305 -5.07 23.60 -18.00
N ARG A 306 -3.99 23.08 -18.59
CA ARG A 306 -3.28 21.95 -18.00
C ARG A 306 -2.44 22.47 -16.83
N ALA A 307 -2.82 22.07 -15.59
CA ALA A 307 -2.09 22.41 -14.37
C ALA A 307 -0.84 21.57 -14.19
N VAL A 308 -0.94 20.24 -14.41
CA VAL A 308 0.18 19.31 -14.28
C VAL A 308 0.11 18.26 -15.40
N ARG A 309 1.26 17.93 -16.00
CA ARG A 309 1.43 16.70 -16.76
C ARG A 309 1.88 15.59 -15.80
N VAL A 310 1.20 14.47 -15.84
CA VAL A 310 1.49 13.28 -15.03
C VAL A 310 2.00 12.19 -15.96
N ASP A 311 3.19 11.67 -15.71
CA ASP A 311 3.75 10.52 -16.42
C ASP A 311 4.09 9.43 -15.37
N LEU A 312 3.69 8.18 -15.62
CA LEU A 312 4.17 7.02 -14.86
C LEU A 312 5.37 6.44 -15.59
N LEU A 313 6.47 6.29 -14.86
CA LEU A 313 7.71 5.73 -15.38
C LEU A 313 8.02 4.42 -14.68
N ALA A 314 8.44 3.38 -15.43
CA ALA A 314 9.00 2.16 -14.88
C ALA A 314 10.51 2.13 -15.13
N GLU A 315 11.28 1.64 -14.14
CA GLU A 315 12.70 1.41 -14.29
C GLU A 315 12.94 0.01 -14.88
N VAL A 316 13.61 -0.05 -16.00
CA VAL A 316 13.99 -1.32 -16.65
C VAL A 316 15.37 -1.79 -16.17
N ALA A 317 15.74 -3.03 -16.49
CA ALA A 317 16.92 -3.72 -15.95
C ALA A 317 18.26 -2.97 -16.07
N ASN A 318 18.39 -2.05 -17.02
CA ASN A 318 19.59 -1.23 -17.21
C ASN A 318 19.55 0.10 -16.42
N GLY A 319 18.55 0.30 -15.54
CA GLY A 319 18.36 1.54 -14.79
C GLY A 319 17.69 2.67 -15.57
N THR A 320 17.32 2.45 -16.84
CA THR A 320 16.62 3.46 -17.64
C THR A 320 15.15 3.53 -17.21
N ARG A 321 14.59 4.73 -17.12
CA ARG A 321 13.18 4.96 -16.83
C ARG A 321 12.41 5.12 -18.14
N VAL A 322 11.42 4.28 -18.37
CA VAL A 322 10.57 4.31 -19.56
C VAL A 322 9.15 4.73 -19.18
N PRO A 323 8.49 5.60 -19.96
CA PRO A 323 7.11 5.98 -19.71
C PRO A 323 6.16 4.82 -20.02
N CYS A 324 5.25 4.53 -19.07
CA CYS A 324 4.25 3.46 -19.18
C CYS A 324 2.84 4.00 -19.39
N ALA A 325 2.50 5.14 -18.78
CA ALA A 325 1.21 5.78 -18.89
C ALA A 325 1.34 7.28 -18.66
N ASN A 326 0.41 8.08 -19.15
CA ASN A 326 0.35 9.51 -18.85
C ASN A 326 -1.09 10.03 -18.89
N ALA A 327 -1.31 11.14 -18.14
CA ALA A 327 -2.56 11.88 -18.15
C ALA A 327 -2.32 13.35 -17.73
N PRO A 328 -3.14 14.31 -18.17
CA PRO A 328 -3.07 15.69 -17.70
C PRO A 328 -4.00 15.93 -16.51
N VAL A 329 -3.54 16.67 -15.50
CA VAL A 329 -4.43 17.40 -14.58
C VAL A 329 -4.87 18.68 -15.28
N THR A 330 -6.16 18.83 -15.51
CA THR A 330 -6.73 20.03 -16.13
C THR A 330 -7.63 20.77 -15.16
N VAL A 331 -7.57 22.09 -15.17
CA VAL A 331 -8.42 22.98 -14.40
C VAL A 331 -9.14 23.96 -15.31
N PHE A 332 -10.30 24.42 -14.89
CA PHE A 332 -11.07 25.49 -15.51
C PHE A 332 -11.37 26.53 -14.45
N ARG A 333 -11.01 27.79 -14.69
CA ARG A 333 -11.30 28.87 -13.77
C ARG A 333 -12.51 29.65 -14.30
N HIS A 334 -13.55 29.79 -13.48
CA HIS A 334 -14.74 30.55 -13.85
C HIS A 334 -14.41 32.02 -14.12
N ALA A 335 -15.16 32.64 -15.05
CA ALA A 335 -15.03 34.06 -15.35
C ALA A 335 -16.00 34.91 -14.53
N THR A 336 -17.01 34.29 -13.92
CA THR A 336 -18.09 34.97 -13.19
C THR A 336 -17.97 34.71 -11.70
N PRO A 337 -18.06 35.74 -10.84
CA PRO A 337 -18.11 35.54 -9.40
C PRO A 337 -19.35 34.77 -8.97
N GLY A 338 -19.18 33.87 -7.99
CA GLY A 338 -20.27 33.12 -7.36
C GLY A 338 -20.49 31.70 -7.88
N ASP A 339 -19.77 31.27 -8.93
CA ASP A 339 -19.78 29.88 -9.33
C ASP A 339 -18.89 29.09 -8.32
N PRO A 340 -19.45 28.11 -7.59
CA PRO A 340 -18.70 27.42 -6.54
C PRO A 340 -17.65 26.47 -7.13
N THR A 341 -16.53 26.35 -6.44
CA THR A 341 -15.57 25.29 -6.73
C THR A 341 -16.20 23.92 -6.50
N THR A 342 -16.15 23.06 -7.52
CA THR A 342 -16.69 21.71 -7.42
C THR A 342 -15.57 20.74 -7.01
N ILE A 343 -15.73 20.12 -5.83
CA ILE A 343 -14.82 19.09 -5.34
C ILE A 343 -15.40 17.72 -5.72
N PRO A 344 -14.68 16.88 -6.48
CA PRO A 344 -15.11 15.52 -6.79
C PRO A 344 -15.37 14.68 -5.53
N GLU A 345 -16.38 13.82 -5.56
CA GLU A 345 -16.72 12.91 -4.46
C GLU A 345 -15.54 12.02 -4.07
N SER A 346 -14.72 11.60 -5.04
CA SER A 346 -13.52 10.80 -4.81
C SER A 346 -12.47 11.52 -3.95
N ILE A 347 -12.32 12.84 -4.11
CA ILE A 347 -11.42 13.67 -3.27
C ILE A 347 -12.04 13.87 -1.88
N THR A 348 -13.35 14.15 -1.81
CA THR A 348 -14.08 14.26 -0.53
C THR A 348 -13.93 12.98 0.29
N GLN A 349 -14.05 11.81 -0.35
CA GLN A 349 -13.85 10.53 0.31
C GLN A 349 -12.43 10.38 0.89
N VAL A 350 -11.40 10.82 0.17
CA VAL A 350 -10.02 10.80 0.68
C VAL A 350 -9.89 11.69 1.92
N HIS A 351 -10.52 12.87 1.92
CA HIS A 351 -10.54 13.75 3.08
C HIS A 351 -11.26 13.10 4.28
N ASP A 352 -12.44 12.52 4.08
CA ASP A 352 -13.20 11.83 5.13
C ASP A 352 -12.37 10.69 5.74
N GLN A 353 -11.73 9.87 4.92
CA GLN A 353 -10.88 8.76 5.38
C GLN A 353 -9.66 9.26 6.17
N ARG A 354 -9.08 10.38 5.78
CA ARG A 354 -7.97 11.01 6.50
C ARG A 354 -8.43 11.54 7.87
N GLU A 355 -9.58 12.21 7.95
CA GLU A 355 -10.13 12.71 9.22
C GLU A 355 -10.39 11.55 10.19
N ILE A 356 -10.98 10.45 9.72
CA ILE A 356 -11.18 9.25 10.53
C ILE A 356 -9.82 8.71 11.02
N GLY A 357 -8.84 8.59 10.13
CA GLY A 357 -7.49 8.14 10.49
C GLY A 357 -6.84 9.02 11.54
N LEU A 358 -6.99 10.34 11.44
CA LEU A 358 -6.47 11.30 12.44
C LEU A 358 -7.14 11.11 13.80
N ALA A 359 -8.47 10.96 13.86
CA ALA A 359 -9.20 10.73 15.11
C ALA A 359 -8.79 9.39 15.74
N ILE A 360 -8.61 8.33 14.96
CA ILE A 360 -8.11 7.05 15.46
C ILE A 360 -6.71 7.21 16.06
N ARG A 361 -5.78 7.89 15.39
CA ARG A 361 -4.42 8.12 15.90
C ARG A 361 -4.43 8.95 17.19
N ALA A 362 -5.28 9.97 17.28
CA ALA A 362 -5.45 10.76 18.49
C ALA A 362 -6.00 9.92 19.67
N CYS A 363 -6.98 9.05 19.39
CA CYS A 363 -7.49 8.09 20.37
C CYS A 363 -6.38 7.15 20.88
N VAL A 364 -5.61 6.55 19.98
CA VAL A 364 -4.52 5.62 20.31
C VAL A 364 -3.44 6.34 21.13
N ASP A 365 -3.01 7.54 20.72
CA ASP A 365 -2.02 8.32 21.45
C ASP A 365 -2.52 8.69 22.86
N ALA A 366 -3.74 9.16 22.98
CA ALA A 366 -4.35 9.50 24.26
C ALA A 366 -4.40 8.28 25.19
N TRP A 367 -4.84 7.12 24.68
CA TRP A 367 -4.96 5.89 25.47
C TRP A 367 -3.58 5.37 25.93
N LEU A 368 -2.59 5.31 25.03
CA LEU A 368 -1.23 4.85 25.35
C LEU A 368 -0.53 5.75 26.39
N ASN A 369 -0.94 7.02 26.48
CA ASN A 369 -0.45 7.99 27.47
C ASN A 369 -1.34 8.10 28.73
N GLY A 370 -2.32 7.21 28.90
CA GLY A 370 -3.21 7.19 30.08
C GLY A 370 -4.24 8.31 30.14
N ARG A 371 -4.44 9.07 29.05
CA ARG A 371 -5.44 10.14 28.91
C ARG A 371 -6.79 9.57 28.46
N ASN A 372 -7.40 8.74 29.33
CA ASN A 372 -8.58 7.95 28.94
C ASN A 372 -9.76 8.79 28.50
N ALA A 373 -10.02 9.93 29.14
CA ALA A 373 -11.14 10.81 28.77
C ALA A 373 -10.96 11.42 27.36
N ASP A 374 -9.73 11.75 26.99
CA ASP A 374 -9.41 12.23 25.63
C ASP A 374 -9.56 11.08 24.63
N ALA A 375 -9.11 9.87 24.98
CA ALA A 375 -9.25 8.69 24.13
C ALA A 375 -10.72 8.35 23.86
N ASP A 376 -11.59 8.41 24.87
CA ASP A 376 -13.02 8.21 24.71
C ASP A 376 -13.67 9.26 23.79
N ALA A 377 -13.26 10.53 23.93
CA ALA A 377 -13.76 11.61 23.08
C ALA A 377 -13.34 11.43 21.60
N GLU A 378 -12.09 11.08 21.35
CA GLU A 378 -11.57 10.85 19.99
C GLU A 378 -12.18 9.58 19.36
N LEU A 379 -12.44 8.53 20.14
CA LEU A 379 -13.15 7.33 19.68
C LEU A 379 -14.58 7.68 19.24
N ASP A 380 -15.29 8.52 20.01
CA ASP A 380 -16.65 8.97 19.62
C ASP A 380 -16.62 9.78 18.32
N VAL A 381 -15.60 10.65 18.11
CA VAL A 381 -15.40 11.38 16.85
C VAL A 381 -15.17 10.39 15.71
N ALA A 382 -14.24 9.44 15.86
CA ALA A 382 -13.92 8.44 14.85
C ALA A 382 -15.14 7.61 14.44
N LEU A 383 -15.93 7.13 15.43
CA LEU A 383 -17.16 6.37 15.20
C LEU A 383 -18.22 7.17 14.44
N ARG A 384 -18.43 8.43 14.82
CA ARG A 384 -19.42 9.30 14.13
C ARG A 384 -19.03 9.54 12.67
N LEU A 385 -17.75 9.85 12.41
CA LEU A 385 -17.23 10.06 11.06
C LEU A 385 -17.32 8.76 10.24
N ALA A 386 -16.88 7.63 10.80
CA ALA A 386 -16.89 6.34 10.12
C ALA A 386 -18.32 5.87 9.78
N ARG A 387 -19.31 6.10 10.66
CA ARG A 387 -20.72 5.80 10.36
C ARG A 387 -21.28 6.69 9.26
N LYS A 388 -20.96 7.99 9.28
CA LYS A 388 -21.40 8.96 8.26
C LYS A 388 -20.90 8.58 6.86
N SER A 389 -19.63 8.23 6.73
CA SER A 389 -19.00 7.91 5.44
C SER A 389 -19.07 6.42 5.09
N ARG A 390 -19.61 5.55 5.96
CA ARG A 390 -19.62 4.10 5.83
C ARG A 390 -18.19 3.53 5.65
N ASP A 391 -17.26 4.05 6.42
CA ASP A 391 -15.86 3.68 6.36
C ASP A 391 -15.66 2.22 6.76
N PRO A 392 -14.84 1.43 6.05
CA PRO A 392 -14.62 0.01 6.34
C PRO A 392 -13.91 -0.27 7.67
N ARG A 393 -13.32 0.76 8.32
CA ARG A 393 -12.74 0.65 9.67
C ARG A 393 -13.80 0.69 10.78
N LEU A 394 -15.07 0.98 10.46
CA LEU A 394 -16.14 1.03 11.45
C LEU A 394 -16.23 -0.23 12.33
N PRO A 395 -16.17 -1.47 11.81
CA PRO A 395 -16.18 -2.67 12.64
C PRO A 395 -15.02 -2.73 13.64
N LEU A 396 -13.83 -2.28 13.24
CA LEU A 396 -12.65 -2.22 14.14
C LEU A 396 -12.87 -1.23 15.29
N LEU A 397 -13.51 -0.10 15.00
CA LEU A 397 -13.84 0.91 16.01
C LEU A 397 -14.94 0.42 16.96
N GLU A 398 -15.95 -0.28 16.45
CA GLU A 398 -17.02 -0.85 17.26
C GLU A 398 -16.51 -1.99 18.17
N ASP A 399 -15.51 -2.76 17.73
CA ASP A 399 -14.91 -3.81 18.55
C ASP A 399 -14.16 -3.28 19.78
N ILE A 400 -13.54 -2.10 19.67
CA ILE A 400 -12.82 -1.46 20.78
C ILE A 400 -13.70 -0.57 21.65
N ALA A 401 -14.96 -0.33 21.26
CA ALA A 401 -15.88 0.56 21.94
C ALA A 401 -16.78 -0.19 22.92
N GLU A 402 -17.05 0.43 24.08
CA GLU A 402 -18.09 -0.02 25.02
C GLU A 402 -18.96 1.15 25.44
N SER A 403 -20.21 0.86 25.86
CA SER A 403 -21.10 1.88 26.40
C SER A 403 -20.88 2.03 27.92
N GLY A 404 -20.52 3.23 28.33
CA GLY A 404 -20.41 3.56 29.75
C GLY A 404 -21.77 3.62 30.45
N PRO A 405 -21.79 3.68 31.79
CA PRO A 405 -23.02 3.79 32.61
C PRO A 405 -23.84 5.06 32.32
N ASP A 406 -23.20 6.08 31.80
CA ASP A 406 -23.77 7.37 31.40
C ASP A 406 -24.24 7.39 29.92
N GLY A 407 -24.19 6.24 29.24
CA GLY A 407 -24.54 6.08 27.83
C GLY A 407 -23.49 6.64 26.85
N LYS A 408 -22.34 7.13 27.35
CA LYS A 408 -21.26 7.61 26.48
C LYS A 408 -20.40 6.46 25.98
N VAL A 409 -19.82 6.66 24.82
CA VAL A 409 -18.82 5.75 24.24
C VAL A 409 -17.54 5.84 25.08
N ARG A 410 -16.96 4.69 25.37
CA ARG A 410 -15.66 4.55 26.03
C ARG A 410 -14.80 3.52 25.31
N VAL A 411 -13.50 3.66 25.45
CA VAL A 411 -12.57 2.62 25.03
C VAL A 411 -12.69 1.44 26.00
N ARG A 412 -12.87 0.24 25.47
CA ARG A 412 -13.00 -1.02 26.23
C ARG A 412 -11.82 -1.23 27.18
N GLY A 413 -12.12 -1.49 28.44
CA GLY A 413 -11.10 -1.53 29.51
C GLY A 413 -10.12 -2.72 29.42
N ALA A 414 -10.43 -3.77 28.66
CA ALA A 414 -9.63 -5.01 28.57
C ALA A 414 -8.65 -5.04 27.40
N LEU A 415 -8.38 -3.90 26.73
CA LEU A 415 -7.47 -3.84 25.58
C LEU A 415 -5.99 -3.91 26.04
N THR A 416 -5.19 -4.59 25.23
CA THR A 416 -3.73 -4.60 25.39
C THR A 416 -3.08 -3.44 24.64
N PRO A 417 -1.86 -3.02 25.04
CA PRO A 417 -1.09 -2.04 24.27
C PRO A 417 -0.85 -2.45 22.81
N GLY A 418 -0.64 -3.75 22.53
CA GLY A 418 -0.47 -4.27 21.20
C GLY A 418 -1.71 -4.11 20.32
N GLU A 419 -2.91 -4.35 20.88
CA GLU A 419 -4.18 -4.14 20.16
C GLU A 419 -4.38 -2.66 19.80
N MET A 420 -4.08 -1.75 20.73
CA MET A 420 -4.16 -0.32 20.46
C MET A 420 -3.13 0.15 19.42
N LYS A 421 -1.90 -0.33 19.49
CA LYS A 421 -0.86 -0.03 18.49
C LYS A 421 -1.21 -0.60 17.12
N LYS A 422 -1.82 -1.80 17.08
CA LYS A 422 -2.36 -2.36 15.84
C LYS A 422 -3.42 -1.45 15.23
N LEU A 423 -4.36 -0.95 16.03
CA LEU A 423 -5.35 0.04 15.58
C LEU A 423 -4.65 1.30 15.03
N GLY A 424 -3.57 1.75 15.67
CA GLY A 424 -2.72 2.85 15.21
C GLY A 424 -2.15 2.60 13.82
N LEU A 425 -1.66 1.39 13.52
CA LEU A 425 -1.23 0.99 12.17
C LEU A 425 -2.40 0.92 11.19
N ASP A 426 -3.52 0.30 11.60
CA ASP A 426 -4.71 0.14 10.76
C ASP A 426 -5.38 1.49 10.45
N SER A 427 -5.14 2.55 11.24
CA SER A 427 -5.66 3.90 10.99
C SER A 427 -5.21 4.51 9.67
N PHE A 428 -4.07 4.07 9.15
CA PHE A 428 -3.54 4.52 7.85
C PHE A 428 -4.11 3.73 6.67
N LYS A 429 -4.70 2.56 6.89
CA LYS A 429 -5.34 1.77 5.83
C LYS A 429 -6.59 2.47 5.35
N THR A 430 -6.73 2.55 4.04
CA THR A 430 -7.85 3.21 3.36
C THR A 430 -8.55 2.24 2.42
N ALA A 431 -9.69 2.61 1.88
CA ALA A 431 -10.47 1.76 1.00
C ALA A 431 -10.91 2.49 -0.27
N LEU A 432 -11.10 1.71 -1.32
CA LEU A 432 -11.74 2.19 -2.54
C LEU A 432 -13.26 2.21 -2.39
N PRO A 433 -13.96 3.12 -3.10
CA PRO A 433 -15.40 3.06 -3.25
C PRO A 433 -15.84 1.69 -3.77
N SER A 434 -17.03 1.24 -3.39
CA SER A 434 -17.57 -0.06 -3.81
C SER A 434 -17.62 -0.21 -5.34
N SER A 435 -17.78 0.90 -6.06
CA SER A 435 -17.79 0.96 -7.54
C SER A 435 -16.41 0.77 -8.19
N HIS A 436 -15.33 0.87 -7.43
CA HIS A 436 -13.94 0.76 -7.92
C HIS A 436 -13.18 -0.41 -7.28
N ARG A 437 -13.88 -1.28 -6.54
CA ARG A 437 -13.24 -2.40 -5.87
C ARG A 437 -12.92 -3.48 -6.90
N PRO A 438 -11.64 -3.82 -7.12
CA PRO A 438 -11.30 -4.97 -7.96
C PRO A 438 -11.92 -6.24 -7.38
N PRO A 439 -12.23 -7.25 -8.20
CA PRO A 439 -12.73 -8.52 -7.70
C PRO A 439 -11.74 -9.08 -6.67
N ALA A 440 -12.27 -9.57 -5.53
CA ALA A 440 -11.46 -10.14 -4.45
C ALA A 440 -10.53 -11.22 -5.00
N ARG A 441 -9.26 -11.19 -4.64
CA ARG A 441 -8.32 -12.26 -4.98
C ARG A 441 -8.78 -13.54 -4.29
N PRO A 442 -8.60 -14.72 -4.91
CA PRO A 442 -8.93 -16.00 -4.25
C PRO A 442 -8.21 -16.18 -2.90
N GLU A 443 -7.11 -15.47 -2.69
CA GLU A 443 -6.26 -15.52 -1.49
C GLU A 443 -6.77 -14.62 -0.34
N ASP A 444 -7.65 -13.66 -0.62
CA ASP A 444 -8.26 -12.76 0.37
C ASP A 444 -9.49 -13.38 1.06
N GLN A 445 -9.89 -14.58 0.67
CA GLN A 445 -10.97 -15.31 1.35
C GLN A 445 -10.43 -15.95 2.62
N PRO A 446 -11.09 -15.76 3.79
CA PRO A 446 -10.69 -16.43 5.02
C PRO A 446 -10.70 -17.94 4.78
N ALA A 447 -9.58 -18.59 5.11
CA ALA A 447 -9.43 -20.03 4.95
C ALA A 447 -10.49 -20.77 5.76
N GLY A 448 -11.44 -21.41 5.04
CA GLY A 448 -12.13 -22.61 5.47
C GLY A 448 -13.26 -22.46 6.47
N GLN A 449 -14.48 -22.27 5.95
CA GLN A 449 -15.57 -23.14 6.41
C GLN A 449 -15.66 -24.34 5.45
N PRO A 450 -15.67 -25.58 5.94
CA PRO A 450 -15.99 -26.71 5.07
C PRO A 450 -17.43 -26.55 4.54
N PRO A 451 -17.72 -26.98 3.32
CA PRO A 451 -19.07 -26.92 2.80
C PRO A 451 -19.98 -27.77 3.70
N ASP A 452 -20.98 -27.12 4.27
CA ASP A 452 -22.06 -27.82 4.92
C ASP A 452 -22.69 -28.82 3.91
N ASP A 453 -22.78 -30.07 4.31
CA ASP A 453 -23.52 -31.11 3.61
C ASP A 453 -24.96 -30.64 3.38
N VAL A 454 -25.27 -30.24 2.15
CA VAL A 454 -26.64 -29.97 1.75
C VAL A 454 -27.26 -31.28 1.30
N ASP A 455 -28.10 -31.80 2.20
CA ASP A 455 -28.97 -32.91 1.98
C ASP A 455 -29.72 -32.85 0.64
N LYS A 456 -29.74 -33.99 -0.01
CA LYS A 456 -30.55 -34.30 -1.17
C LYS A 456 -32.03 -34.18 -0.83
N ALA A 457 -32.73 -33.21 -1.39
CA ALA A 457 -34.17 -33.35 -1.61
C ALA A 457 -34.67 -32.38 -2.71
N GLY A 458 -35.26 -32.92 -3.75
CA GLY A 458 -36.28 -32.26 -4.54
C GLY A 458 -35.96 -31.94 -5.99
N GLU A 459 -35.94 -32.94 -6.85
CA GLU A 459 -36.30 -32.80 -8.25
C GLU A 459 -37.60 -31.99 -8.39
N ARG A 460 -37.55 -30.81 -8.99
CA ARG A 460 -38.73 -30.21 -9.60
C ARG A 460 -38.41 -29.82 -11.04
N ALA A 461 -39.26 -30.37 -11.90
CA ALA A 461 -39.25 -30.29 -13.33
C ALA A 461 -39.04 -28.83 -13.88
N ALA A 462 -38.16 -28.76 -14.86
CA ALA A 462 -37.97 -27.55 -15.69
C ALA A 462 -39.20 -27.31 -16.56
N GLY A 463 -39.83 -26.15 -16.38
CA GLY A 463 -40.79 -25.60 -17.33
C GLY A 463 -40.05 -25.08 -18.57
N PRO A 464 -40.71 -24.94 -19.73
CA PRO A 464 -40.06 -24.60 -20.99
C PRO A 464 -39.51 -23.17 -20.95
N ALA A 465 -38.22 -23.04 -21.28
CA ALA A 465 -37.56 -21.77 -21.45
C ALA A 465 -38.19 -20.94 -22.59
N MET A 466 -38.66 -19.74 -22.28
CA MET A 466 -39.02 -18.77 -23.27
C MET A 466 -37.74 -18.27 -24.03
N PRO A 467 -37.78 -18.04 -25.32
CA PRO A 467 -36.62 -17.57 -26.07
C PRO A 467 -36.22 -16.18 -25.60
N MET A 468 -34.97 -16.06 -25.08
CA MET A 468 -34.37 -14.77 -24.78
C MET A 468 -34.24 -13.94 -26.06
N ALA A 469 -34.73 -12.71 -26.04
CA ALA A 469 -34.56 -11.76 -27.15
C ALA A 469 -33.06 -11.56 -27.40
N ALA A 470 -32.66 -11.63 -28.68
CA ALA A 470 -31.28 -11.47 -29.09
C ALA A 470 -30.76 -10.07 -28.70
N GLY A 471 -29.63 -10.00 -28.06
CA GLY A 471 -28.94 -8.76 -27.71
C GLY A 471 -28.61 -7.92 -28.97
N GLN A 472 -28.35 -6.62 -28.76
CA GLN A 472 -28.02 -5.69 -29.83
C GLN A 472 -26.52 -5.41 -29.87
N ALA A 473 -25.85 -5.76 -30.98
CA ALA A 473 -24.43 -5.46 -31.16
C ALA A 473 -24.22 -3.96 -31.50
N CYS A 474 -23.21 -3.36 -30.87
CA CYS A 474 -22.78 -2.00 -31.13
C CYS A 474 -22.09 -1.91 -32.50
N GLY A 475 -22.55 -1.00 -33.36
CA GLY A 475 -21.98 -0.81 -34.72
C GLY A 475 -20.58 -0.19 -34.75
N ILE A 476 -20.04 0.26 -33.56
CA ILE A 476 -18.70 0.87 -33.48
C ILE A 476 -17.68 -0.09 -32.87
N CYS A 477 -17.98 -0.72 -31.74
CA CYS A 477 -17.02 -1.60 -31.02
C CYS A 477 -17.40 -3.09 -31.11
N GLY A 478 -18.57 -3.44 -31.63
CA GLY A 478 -19.01 -4.83 -31.75
C GLY A 478 -19.60 -5.44 -30.46
N GLU A 479 -19.58 -4.74 -29.32
CA GLU A 479 -20.05 -5.23 -28.05
C GLU A 479 -21.54 -5.56 -28.05
N GLN A 480 -21.91 -6.71 -27.42
CA GLN A 480 -23.29 -7.15 -27.30
C GLN A 480 -23.95 -6.46 -26.10
N ASN A 481 -25.05 -5.77 -26.35
CA ASN A 481 -25.79 -5.03 -25.33
C ASN A 481 -27.17 -5.66 -25.11
N GLU A 482 -27.71 -5.44 -23.93
CA GLU A 482 -29.06 -5.91 -23.59
C GLU A 482 -30.11 -5.32 -24.58
N PRO A 483 -31.18 -6.08 -24.88
CA PRO A 483 -32.25 -5.60 -25.76
C PRO A 483 -32.87 -4.32 -25.18
N GLY A 484 -32.88 -3.24 -25.98
CA GLY A 484 -33.45 -1.97 -25.56
C GLY A 484 -32.47 -0.98 -24.91
N SER A 485 -31.20 -1.31 -24.81
CA SER A 485 -30.17 -0.38 -24.33
C SER A 485 -30.07 0.82 -25.28
N ALA A 486 -30.13 2.03 -24.72
CA ALA A 486 -30.02 3.28 -25.50
C ALA A 486 -28.57 3.60 -25.90
N HIS A 487 -27.61 3.13 -25.15
CA HIS A 487 -26.17 3.36 -25.33
C HIS A 487 -25.38 2.08 -25.14
N CYS A 488 -24.26 1.94 -25.82
CA CYS A 488 -23.35 0.82 -25.65
C CYS A 488 -22.64 0.89 -24.29
N VAL A 489 -22.63 -0.21 -23.55
CA VAL A 489 -22.00 -0.31 -22.22
C VAL A 489 -20.50 -0.13 -22.29
N GLU A 490 -19.86 -0.46 -23.41
CA GLU A 490 -18.41 -0.42 -23.55
C GLU A 490 -17.90 0.94 -24.06
N CYS A 491 -18.44 1.46 -25.16
CA CYS A 491 -17.93 2.67 -25.80
C CYS A 491 -18.83 3.90 -25.65
N GLY A 492 -19.96 3.80 -24.93
CA GLY A 492 -20.91 4.90 -24.71
C GLY A 492 -21.67 5.35 -25.95
N ASN A 493 -21.45 4.73 -27.12
CA ASN A 493 -22.10 5.13 -28.37
C ASN A 493 -23.60 4.81 -28.36
N ARG A 494 -24.39 5.71 -28.94
CA ARG A 494 -25.85 5.54 -29.03
C ARG A 494 -26.21 4.38 -29.93
N LEU A 495 -26.91 3.40 -29.43
CA LEU A 495 -27.42 2.25 -30.16
C LEU A 495 -28.67 2.68 -30.94
N ARG A 496 -28.72 2.43 -32.26
CA ARG A 496 -29.88 2.74 -33.06
C ARG A 496 -30.99 1.73 -32.74
N GLY A 497 -32.07 2.19 -32.11
CA GLY A 497 -33.30 1.41 -32.02
C GLY A 497 -33.77 1.01 -33.39
N ARG A 498 -34.09 -0.28 -33.61
CA ARG A 498 -34.83 -0.68 -34.81
C ARG A 498 -36.17 0.04 -34.79
N GLY A 499 -36.36 0.99 -35.69
CA GLY A 499 -37.65 1.60 -35.90
C GLY A 499 -38.65 0.49 -36.28
N VAL A 500 -39.75 0.47 -35.55
CA VAL A 500 -40.92 -0.31 -35.88
C VAL A 500 -41.48 0.35 -37.15
N ALA A 501 -41.46 -0.39 -38.28
CA ALA A 501 -42.22 -0.08 -39.46
C ALA A 501 -43.63 -0.64 -39.29
#